data_b67b4ef543d49769828c36fe359e7226
#
_entry.id   b67b4ef543d49769828c36fe359e7226
#
_cell.length_a   1.000
_cell.length_b   1.000
_cell.length_c   1.000
_cell.angle_alpha   90.00
_cell.angle_beta   90.00
_cell.angle_gamma   90.00
#
_symmetry.space_group_name_H-M   'P 1'
#
loop_
_entity.id
_entity.type
_entity.pdbx_description
1 polymer ?
#
loop_
_entity_poly.entity_id
_entity_poly.type
_entity_poly.pdbx_seq_one_letter_code
_entity_poly.pdbx_strand_id
1 'polypeptide(L)'
;MNLNVSTISKSLADYLADYLAPILPGVAMYEDPNQQGSHPPCMFLQVRYGRLTKEMSGFWVRRLGLDLVYLLDYNLTNLQQLYQQAGEALDLALETFPYSDGETEGKTVLLRTYDREWNIDLDELHYKFELRERVTLPTPEAVKMQELELTEYMRQEADNGR
;
A
#
# COMPACT_ATOMS: atom_id res chain seq x y z
N MET A 1 12.44 -4.55 4.60
CA MET A 1 11.09 -4.19 5.11
C MET A 1 10.09 -4.74 4.12
N ASN A 2 9.08 -5.40 4.58
CA ASN A 2 8.03 -5.95 3.73
C ASN A 2 6.70 -5.28 4.10
N LEU A 3 6.08 -4.60 3.15
CA LEU A 3 4.78 -3.95 3.37
C LEU A 3 3.68 -5.02 3.41
N ASN A 4 3.07 -5.17 4.58
CA ASN A 4 1.93 -6.05 4.79
C ASN A 4 0.68 -5.20 5.09
N VAL A 5 -0.43 -5.50 4.42
CA VAL A 5 -1.67 -4.71 4.53
C VAL A 5 -2.24 -4.72 5.95
N SER A 6 -2.23 -5.86 6.63
CA SER A 6 -2.71 -5.96 8.01
C SER A 6 -1.85 -5.11 8.97
N THR A 7 -0.54 -5.14 8.80
CA THR A 7 0.38 -4.31 9.59
C THR A 7 0.25 -2.82 9.26
N ILE A 8 0.02 -2.47 7.99
CA ILE A 8 -0.28 -1.10 7.56
C ILE A 8 -1.58 -0.63 8.21
N SER A 9 -2.63 -1.43 8.17
CA SER A 9 -3.93 -1.12 8.78
C SER A 9 -3.79 -0.84 10.27
N LYS A 10 -3.06 -1.68 10.99
CA LYS A 10 -2.80 -1.49 12.41
C LYS A 10 -2.01 -0.21 12.69
N SER A 11 -0.92 0.02 11.97
CA SER A 11 -0.09 1.23 12.12
C SER A 11 -0.87 2.51 11.83
N LEU A 12 -1.74 2.48 10.81
CA LEU A 12 -2.64 3.57 10.51
C LEU A 12 -3.69 3.77 11.61
N ALA A 13 -4.28 2.68 12.12
CA ALA A 13 -5.27 2.76 13.19
C ALA A 13 -4.69 3.43 14.44
N ASP A 14 -3.51 3.00 14.87
CA ASP A 14 -2.83 3.56 16.03
C ASP A 14 -2.48 5.05 15.80
N TYR A 15 -1.96 5.39 14.64
CA TYR A 15 -1.59 6.77 14.29
C TYR A 15 -2.80 7.70 14.19
N LEU A 16 -3.84 7.27 13.48
CA LEU A 16 -5.03 8.09 13.25
C LEU A 16 -5.90 8.20 14.52
N ALA A 17 -5.89 7.21 15.40
CA ALA A 17 -6.57 7.30 16.68
C ALA A 17 -6.05 8.47 17.52
N ASP A 18 -4.73 8.67 17.54
CA ASP A 18 -4.12 9.77 18.26
C ASP A 18 -4.30 11.11 17.52
N TYR A 19 -4.09 11.12 16.21
CA TYR A 19 -4.11 12.35 15.41
C TYR A 19 -5.51 12.91 15.21
N LEU A 20 -6.49 12.03 14.95
CA LEU A 20 -7.87 12.43 14.65
C LEU A 20 -8.78 12.51 15.89
N ALA A 21 -8.34 12.04 17.04
CA ALA A 21 -9.16 12.06 18.26
C ALA A 21 -9.81 13.42 18.58
N PRO A 22 -9.14 14.57 18.39
CA PRO A 22 -9.76 15.88 18.58
C PRO A 22 -10.79 16.26 17.51
N ILE A 23 -10.68 15.70 16.31
CA ILE A 23 -11.46 16.06 15.11
C ILE A 23 -12.58 15.03 14.88
N LEU A 24 -12.25 13.76 15.03
CA LEU A 24 -13.13 12.62 14.77
C LEU A 24 -13.11 11.64 15.97
N PRO A 25 -13.77 11.99 17.07
CA PRO A 25 -13.76 11.15 18.27
C PRO A 25 -14.50 9.83 18.04
N GLY A 26 -13.95 8.75 18.59
CA GLY A 26 -14.64 7.45 18.66
C GLY A 26 -14.63 6.63 17.36
N VAL A 27 -13.75 6.97 16.40
CA VAL A 27 -13.64 6.21 15.14
C VAL A 27 -12.91 4.89 15.39
N ALA A 28 -13.58 3.77 15.06
CA ALA A 28 -12.98 2.44 15.08
C ALA A 28 -12.44 2.08 13.70
N MET A 29 -11.24 1.48 13.65
CA MET A 29 -10.66 0.95 12.42
C MET A 29 -10.87 -0.57 12.35
N TYR A 30 -11.38 -1.05 11.22
CA TYR A 30 -11.58 -2.46 10.91
C TYR A 30 -10.70 -2.89 9.74
N GLU A 31 -10.25 -4.13 9.75
CA GLU A 31 -9.45 -4.69 8.66
C GLU A 31 -10.31 -5.12 7.45
N ASP A 32 -11.55 -5.51 7.71
CA ASP A 32 -12.47 -6.00 6.68
C ASP A 32 -13.81 -5.26 6.75
N PRO A 33 -14.30 -4.71 5.63
CA PRO A 33 -15.60 -4.04 5.57
C PRO A 33 -16.80 -4.97 5.88
N ASN A 34 -16.61 -6.27 5.70
CA ASN A 34 -17.64 -7.27 5.98
C ASN A 34 -17.60 -7.81 7.42
N GLN A 35 -16.79 -7.21 8.28
CA GLN A 35 -16.68 -7.64 9.68
C GLN A 35 -18.01 -7.44 10.40
N GLN A 36 -18.56 -8.52 10.93
CA GLN A 36 -19.82 -8.48 11.67
C GLN A 36 -19.66 -7.60 12.92
N GLY A 37 -20.60 -6.68 13.12
CA GLY A 37 -20.61 -5.79 14.29
C GLY A 37 -19.85 -4.48 14.07
N SER A 38 -19.45 -4.16 12.85
CA SER A 38 -18.94 -2.82 12.52
C SER A 38 -20.08 -1.79 12.63
N HIS A 39 -19.84 -0.74 13.39
CA HIS A 39 -20.80 0.35 13.57
C HIS A 39 -20.17 1.70 13.26
N PRO A 40 -20.84 2.58 12.50
CA PRO A 40 -20.40 3.95 12.34
C PRO A 40 -20.30 4.71 13.68
N PRO A 41 -19.32 5.62 13.85
CA PRO A 41 -18.26 5.95 12.89
C PRO A 41 -17.15 4.90 12.86
N CYS A 42 -16.76 4.51 11.66
CA CYS A 42 -15.69 3.52 11.47
C CYS A 42 -14.90 3.75 10.17
N MET A 43 -13.71 3.19 10.11
CA MET A 43 -12.84 3.20 8.93
C MET A 43 -12.43 1.77 8.55
N PHE A 44 -12.24 1.56 7.25
CA PHE A 44 -11.65 0.33 6.69
C PHE A 44 -10.53 0.66 5.76
N LEU A 45 -9.49 -0.17 5.73
CA LEU A 45 -8.44 -0.07 4.74
C LEU A 45 -8.60 -1.18 3.71
N GLN A 46 -8.74 -0.79 2.44
CA GLN A 46 -8.90 -1.70 1.32
C GLN A 46 -7.73 -1.60 0.35
N VAL A 47 -7.32 -2.72 -0.23
CA VAL A 47 -6.35 -2.74 -1.34
C VAL A 47 -7.11 -2.48 -2.64
N ARG A 48 -6.67 -1.47 -3.38
CA ARG A 48 -7.20 -1.15 -4.71
C ARG A 48 -6.44 -1.88 -5.81
N TYR A 49 -5.12 -1.85 -5.74
CA TYR A 49 -4.24 -2.52 -6.71
C TYR A 49 -2.84 -2.72 -6.14
N GLY A 50 -2.14 -3.69 -6.70
CA GLY A 50 -0.71 -3.85 -6.59
C GLY A 50 -0.08 -3.77 -7.98
N ARG A 51 1.00 -3.00 -8.13
CA ARG A 51 1.73 -2.86 -9.39
C ARG A 51 3.22 -2.99 -9.14
N LEU A 52 3.90 -3.77 -9.98
CA LEU A 52 5.34 -3.93 -9.95
C LEU A 52 5.93 -3.33 -11.23
N THR A 53 6.83 -2.37 -11.09
CA THR A 53 7.47 -1.67 -12.21
C THR A 53 8.98 -1.77 -12.09
N LYS A 54 9.67 -2.12 -13.17
CA LYS A 54 11.12 -2.13 -13.23
C LYS A 54 11.63 -0.70 -13.45
N GLU A 55 12.54 -0.25 -12.62
CA GLU A 55 13.24 1.04 -12.80
C GLU A 55 14.50 0.88 -13.67
N MET A 56 14.95 2.00 -14.25
CA MET A 56 16.15 2.02 -15.11
C MET A 56 17.42 1.57 -14.38
N SER A 57 17.47 1.69 -13.07
CA SER A 57 18.58 1.27 -12.21
C SER A 57 18.64 -0.25 -11.93
N GLY A 58 17.73 -1.03 -12.53
CA GLY A 58 17.62 -2.48 -12.31
C GLY A 58 16.83 -2.88 -11.06
N PHE A 59 16.37 -1.93 -10.26
CA PHE A 59 15.50 -2.18 -9.14
C PHE A 59 14.03 -2.26 -9.58
N TRP A 60 13.24 -2.97 -8.78
CA TRP A 60 11.80 -3.01 -8.95
C TRP A 60 11.15 -2.14 -7.89
N VAL A 61 10.10 -1.44 -8.29
CA VAL A 61 9.24 -0.69 -7.37
C VAL A 61 7.87 -1.34 -7.33
N ARG A 62 7.49 -1.79 -6.15
CA ARG A 62 6.13 -2.20 -5.86
C ARG A 62 5.33 -0.96 -5.47
N ARG A 63 4.22 -0.75 -6.16
CA ARG A 63 3.23 0.27 -5.84
C ARG A 63 1.99 -0.40 -5.29
N LEU A 64 1.57 0.01 -4.12
CA LEU A 64 0.38 -0.51 -3.45
C LEU A 64 -0.63 0.63 -3.33
N GLY A 65 -1.70 0.56 -4.11
CA GLY A 65 -2.82 1.50 -4.04
C GLY A 65 -3.79 1.07 -2.96
N LEU A 66 -4.07 1.98 -2.04
CA LEU A 66 -4.93 1.77 -0.88
C LEU A 66 -6.11 2.74 -0.92
N ASP A 67 -7.21 2.35 -0.28
CA ASP A 67 -8.41 3.15 -0.08
C ASP A 67 -8.81 3.06 1.40
N LEU A 68 -8.74 4.17 2.08
CA LEU A 68 -9.23 4.31 3.43
C LEU A 68 -10.68 4.79 3.37
N VAL A 69 -11.61 3.90 3.64
CA VAL A 69 -13.04 4.19 3.60
C VAL A 69 -13.50 4.61 4.99
N TYR A 70 -14.14 5.77 5.07
CA TYR A 70 -14.68 6.31 6.30
C TYR A 70 -16.20 6.39 6.23
N LEU A 71 -16.87 5.81 7.21
CA LEU A 71 -18.31 5.71 7.34
C LEU A 71 -18.80 6.47 8.58
N LEU A 72 -19.72 7.37 8.35
CA LEU A 72 -20.52 8.03 9.38
C LEU A 72 -21.96 7.50 9.35
N ASP A 73 -22.71 7.78 10.40
CA ASP A 73 -24.15 7.52 10.42
C ASP A 73 -24.84 8.34 9.32
N TYR A 74 -25.50 7.66 8.38
CA TYR A 74 -26.20 8.27 7.25
C TYR A 74 -27.37 9.17 7.65
N ASN A 75 -27.85 9.09 8.90
CA ASN A 75 -28.90 9.95 9.42
C ASN A 75 -28.43 11.36 9.82
N LEU A 76 -27.11 11.61 9.80
CA LEU A 76 -26.56 12.93 10.10
C LEU A 76 -26.94 13.94 9.01
N THR A 77 -27.45 15.09 9.42
CA THR A 77 -27.90 16.15 8.48
C THR A 77 -26.77 16.90 7.80
N ASN A 78 -25.58 16.91 8.41
CA ASN A 78 -24.37 17.61 7.91
C ASN A 78 -23.31 16.64 7.42
N LEU A 79 -23.70 15.49 6.90
CA LEU A 79 -22.80 14.39 6.49
C LEU A 79 -21.72 14.83 5.50
N GLN A 80 -22.09 15.57 4.46
CA GLN A 80 -21.16 16.08 3.44
C GLN A 80 -20.08 17.00 4.04
N GLN A 81 -20.46 17.89 4.95
CA GLN A 81 -19.53 18.79 5.62
C GLN A 81 -18.56 18.02 6.52
N LEU A 82 -19.05 17.02 7.25
CA LEU A 82 -18.20 16.17 8.11
C LEU A 82 -17.22 15.35 7.27
N TYR A 83 -17.64 14.81 6.14
CA TYR A 83 -16.74 14.10 5.24
C TYR A 83 -15.69 15.03 4.60
N GLN A 84 -16.06 16.24 4.23
CA GLN A 84 -15.10 17.21 3.74
C GLN A 84 -14.04 17.54 4.79
N GLN A 85 -14.45 17.81 6.03
CA GLN A 85 -13.55 18.07 7.14
C GLN A 85 -12.61 16.87 7.41
N ALA A 86 -13.14 15.65 7.34
CA ALA A 86 -12.35 14.44 7.48
C ALA A 86 -11.33 14.28 6.35
N GLY A 87 -11.71 14.52 5.11
CA GLY A 87 -10.82 14.49 3.95
C GLY A 87 -9.67 15.48 4.07
N GLU A 88 -9.96 16.73 4.45
CA GLU A 88 -8.97 17.77 4.68
C GLU A 88 -8.02 17.42 5.86
N ALA A 89 -8.55 16.83 6.94
CA ALA A 89 -7.75 16.37 8.06
C ALA A 89 -6.82 15.22 7.67
N LEU A 90 -7.30 14.28 6.86
CA LEU A 90 -6.49 13.17 6.33
C LEU A 90 -5.40 13.67 5.35
N ASP A 91 -5.66 14.71 4.58
CA ASP A 91 -4.65 15.35 3.72
C ASP A 91 -3.44 15.84 4.53
N LEU A 92 -3.68 16.39 5.72
CA LEU A 92 -2.62 16.83 6.61
C LEU A 92 -1.95 15.66 7.36
N ALA A 93 -2.76 14.69 7.80
CA ALA A 93 -2.28 13.57 8.60
C ALA A 93 -1.44 12.57 7.79
N LEU A 94 -1.84 12.30 6.54
CA LEU A 94 -1.33 11.17 5.76
C LEU A 94 -0.23 11.55 4.76
N GLU A 95 0.49 12.65 4.94
CA GLU A 95 1.71 12.88 4.16
C GLU A 95 2.74 11.79 4.45
N THR A 96 2.94 11.51 5.74
CA THR A 96 3.76 10.42 6.25
C THR A 96 3.11 9.85 7.49
N PHE A 97 3.26 8.56 7.73
CA PHE A 97 2.81 7.93 8.96
C PHE A 97 3.83 6.91 9.47
N PRO A 98 3.89 6.68 10.81
CA PRO A 98 4.81 5.71 11.39
C PRO A 98 4.35 4.29 11.07
N TYR A 99 5.30 3.44 10.67
CA TYR A 99 5.08 2.04 10.35
C TYR A 99 6.09 1.17 11.07
N SER A 100 5.61 0.09 11.69
CA SER A 100 6.44 -0.94 12.28
C SER A 100 5.98 -2.30 11.75
N ASP A 101 6.92 -3.08 11.21
CA ASP A 101 6.64 -4.43 10.71
C ASP A 101 6.46 -5.46 11.84
N GLY A 102 6.79 -5.09 13.07
CA GLY A 102 6.72 -5.98 14.24
C GLY A 102 7.80 -7.05 14.30
N GLU A 103 8.59 -7.21 13.22
CA GLU A 103 9.67 -8.23 13.16
C GLU A 103 10.99 -7.73 13.77
N THR A 104 11.19 -6.42 13.71
CA THR A 104 12.41 -5.78 14.25
C THR A 104 12.05 -4.93 15.45
N GLU A 105 12.33 -5.42 16.66
CA GLU A 105 12.06 -4.68 17.90
C GLU A 105 12.59 -3.24 17.84
N GLY A 106 11.70 -2.29 18.05
CA GLY A 106 12.01 -0.86 18.18
C GLY A 106 12.30 -0.11 16.86
N LYS A 107 12.10 -0.73 15.69
CA LYS A 107 12.32 -0.07 14.42
C LYS A 107 11.00 0.43 13.82
N THR A 108 10.74 1.71 14.01
CA THR A 108 9.66 2.42 13.34
C THR A 108 10.23 3.24 12.19
N VAL A 109 9.62 3.15 11.01
CA VAL A 109 9.97 3.96 9.85
C VAL A 109 8.80 4.86 9.48
N LEU A 110 9.07 6.00 8.86
CA LEU A 110 8.04 6.86 8.30
C LEU A 110 7.77 6.44 6.86
N LEU A 111 6.57 5.99 6.58
CA LEU A 111 6.10 5.74 5.23
C LEU A 111 5.53 7.02 4.65
N ARG A 112 5.97 7.36 3.45
CA ARG A 112 5.42 8.46 2.66
C ARG A 112 4.33 7.93 1.76
N THR A 113 3.23 8.69 1.67
CA THR A 113 2.13 8.43 0.76
C THR A 113 2.28 9.24 -0.52
N TYR A 114 1.74 8.73 -1.61
CA TYR A 114 1.76 9.33 -2.95
C TYR A 114 0.36 9.30 -3.55
N ASP A 115 0.12 10.16 -4.54
CA ASP A 115 -1.10 10.18 -5.35
C ASP A 115 -2.37 10.19 -4.48
N ARG A 116 -2.38 11.09 -3.50
CA ARG A 116 -3.49 11.23 -2.55
C ARG A 116 -4.66 11.97 -3.19
N GLU A 117 -5.81 11.38 -3.07
CA GLU A 117 -7.09 11.99 -3.46
C GLU A 117 -8.21 11.48 -2.57
N TRP A 118 -9.25 12.26 -2.40
CA TRP A 118 -10.46 11.79 -1.74
C TRP A 118 -11.71 12.20 -2.51
N ASN A 119 -12.73 11.39 -2.41
CA ASN A 119 -14.05 11.64 -2.95
C ASN A 119 -15.12 11.09 -2.04
N ILE A 120 -16.29 11.71 -2.10
CA ILE A 120 -17.47 11.21 -1.40
C ILE A 120 -18.31 10.50 -2.47
N ASP A 121 -18.55 9.21 -2.23
CA ASP A 121 -19.38 8.38 -3.10
C ASP A 121 -20.51 7.77 -2.27
N LEU A 122 -21.74 8.01 -2.71
CA LEU A 122 -22.93 7.71 -1.92
C LEU A 122 -22.81 8.34 -0.52
N ASP A 123 -22.78 7.53 0.51
CA ASP A 123 -22.68 7.97 1.92
C ASP A 123 -21.34 7.57 2.55
N GLU A 124 -20.29 7.48 1.76
CA GLU A 124 -18.94 7.05 2.16
C GLU A 124 -17.88 8.04 1.70
N LEU A 125 -16.87 8.28 2.56
CA LEU A 125 -15.67 8.99 2.18
C LEU A 125 -14.60 7.97 1.79
N HIS A 126 -14.09 8.07 0.58
CA HIS A 126 -12.98 7.31 0.07
C HIS A 126 -11.72 8.16 0.04
N TYR A 127 -10.73 7.84 0.86
CA TYR A 127 -9.42 8.48 0.84
C TYR A 127 -8.40 7.52 0.24
N LYS A 128 -7.98 7.81 -0.98
CA LYS A 128 -7.12 6.97 -1.81
C LYS A 128 -5.70 7.48 -1.77
N PHE A 129 -4.74 6.56 -1.64
CA PHE A 129 -3.32 6.88 -1.68
C PHE A 129 -2.49 5.68 -2.14
N GLU A 130 -1.24 5.92 -2.49
CA GLU A 130 -0.30 4.90 -2.93
C GLU A 130 0.90 4.84 -1.98
N LEU A 131 1.34 3.63 -1.65
CA LEU A 131 2.62 3.38 -1.02
C LEU A 131 3.60 2.82 -2.05
N ARG A 132 4.89 3.16 -1.92
CA ARG A 132 5.95 2.72 -2.81
C ARG A 132 7.07 2.05 -2.04
N GLU A 133 7.46 0.87 -2.48
CA GLU A 133 8.51 0.07 -1.87
C GLU A 133 9.48 -0.42 -2.95
N ARG A 134 10.79 -0.24 -2.72
CA ARG A 134 11.79 -0.90 -3.54
C ARG A 134 11.89 -2.36 -3.14
N VAL A 135 11.81 -3.24 -4.14
CA VAL A 135 11.95 -4.67 -3.96
C VAL A 135 13.04 -5.22 -4.87
N THR A 136 13.80 -6.17 -4.34
CA THR A 136 14.75 -6.95 -5.13
C THR A 136 14.11 -8.27 -5.46
N LEU A 137 13.89 -8.53 -6.74
CA LEU A 137 13.41 -9.83 -7.19
C LEU A 137 14.61 -10.76 -7.40
N PRO A 138 14.48 -12.06 -7.07
CA PRO A 138 15.50 -13.03 -7.43
C PRO A 138 15.68 -13.01 -8.96
N THR A 139 16.91 -12.75 -9.40
CA THR A 139 17.25 -12.88 -10.81
C THR A 139 17.37 -14.38 -11.11
N PRO A 140 16.63 -14.91 -12.10
CA PRO A 140 16.88 -16.27 -12.57
C PRO A 140 18.38 -16.35 -12.92
N GLU A 141 19.04 -17.43 -12.52
CA GLU A 141 20.39 -17.69 -13.01
C GLU A 141 20.35 -17.57 -14.53
N ALA A 142 21.08 -16.60 -15.07
CA ALA A 142 21.21 -16.47 -16.51
C ALA A 142 21.85 -17.77 -16.97
N VAL A 143 21.07 -18.60 -17.64
CA VAL A 143 21.63 -19.72 -18.40
C VAL A 143 22.67 -19.07 -19.28
N LYS A 144 23.95 -19.45 -19.10
CA LYS A 144 25.04 -18.92 -19.90
C LYS A 144 24.85 -19.37 -21.35
N MET A 145 23.98 -18.67 -22.08
CA MET A 145 23.74 -18.92 -23.50
C MET A 145 25.03 -18.92 -24.29
N GLN A 146 26.03 -18.13 -23.88
CA GLN A 146 27.35 -18.10 -24.50
C GLN A 146 28.08 -19.43 -24.42
N GLU A 147 27.96 -20.24 -23.38
CA GLU A 147 28.59 -21.56 -23.31
C GLU A 147 27.89 -22.59 -24.21
N LEU A 148 26.56 -22.46 -24.38
CA LEU A 148 25.80 -23.32 -25.30
C LEU A 148 26.14 -23.04 -26.79
N GLU A 149 26.19 -21.78 -27.18
CA GLU A 149 26.55 -21.38 -28.54
C GLU A 149 28.01 -21.77 -28.90
N LEU A 150 28.93 -21.64 -27.97
CA LEU A 150 30.34 -22.03 -28.20
C LEU A 150 30.47 -23.54 -28.36
N THR A 151 29.71 -24.34 -27.62
CA THR A 151 29.75 -25.80 -27.69
C THR A 151 29.11 -26.32 -28.99
N GLU A 152 28.06 -25.70 -29.49
CA GLU A 152 27.48 -26.02 -30.80
C GLU A 152 28.39 -25.63 -31.95
N TYR A 153 29.03 -24.45 -31.90
CA TYR A 153 29.96 -24.01 -32.90
C TYR A 153 31.19 -24.96 -33.02
N MET A 154 31.77 -25.37 -31.92
CA MET A 154 32.87 -26.34 -31.90
C MET A 154 32.46 -27.72 -32.40
N ARG A 155 31.24 -28.17 -32.22
CA ARG A 155 30.72 -29.42 -32.76
C ARG A 155 30.57 -29.38 -34.27
N GLN A 156 30.10 -28.27 -34.84
CA GLN A 156 29.95 -28.07 -36.27
C GLN A 156 31.32 -28.04 -37.01
N GLU A 157 32.36 -27.43 -36.43
CA GLU A 157 33.70 -27.44 -36.98
C GLU A 157 34.34 -28.85 -36.94
N ALA A 158 34.11 -29.61 -35.90
CA ALA A 158 34.61 -30.97 -35.79
C ALA A 158 33.96 -31.94 -36.80
N ASP A 159 32.69 -31.70 -37.16
CA ASP A 159 31.96 -32.54 -38.14
C ASP A 159 32.29 -32.17 -39.62
N ASN A 160 32.66 -30.91 -39.91
CA ASN A 160 33.04 -30.43 -41.24
C ASN A 160 34.53 -30.69 -41.58
N GLY A 161 35.33 -31.17 -40.64
CA GLY A 161 36.76 -31.46 -40.80
C GLY A 161 37.11 -32.91 -41.11
N ARG A 162 36.10 -33.75 -41.46
CA ARG A 162 36.32 -35.10 -41.88
C ARG A 162 36.02 -35.34 -43.36
#